data_f4bbcf7c78df7a13f554fa948444c7b4
#
_entry.id   f4bbcf7c78df7a13f554fa948444c7b4
#
_cell.length_a   1.000
_cell.length_b   1.000
_cell.length_c   1.000
_cell.angle_alpha   90.00
_cell.angle_beta   90.00
_cell.angle_gamma   90.00
#
_symmetry.space_group_name_H-M   'P 1'
#
loop_
_entity.id
_entity.type
_entity.pdbx_description
1 polymer ?
#
loop_
_entity_poly.entity_id
_entity_poly.type
_entity_poly.pdbx_seq_one_letter_code
_entity_poly.pdbx_strand_id
1 'polypeptide(L)'
;MKTLVIIPSRLSATRLPGKPLLKINGLSMISHVFKKAQDANIGEVFVAAEDQEIVDDVKKNGGEAIITGNNHQTGTDRIFEAIKELNRTDIELVMNLQGDEPLLNIEDIQNLNKQMINSGCDLGTLASKIDQKEALKNQDVVKVITNKSLDLSEFPLALNFLRKSEKNIKNIYHHLGIYCYHIETLKKFVSLKRTSNEIKNRLEQLRALDNNININVALAKSSSIGVDTKEDYVAIKKIMEYKS
;
A
#
# COMPACT_ATOMS: atom_id res chain seq x y z
N MET A 1 6.16 -7.51 -18.46
CA MET A 1 6.43 -6.30 -17.67
C MET A 1 7.22 -6.68 -16.42
N LYS A 2 8.28 -5.93 -16.12
CA LYS A 2 9.10 -6.17 -14.94
C LYS A 2 8.61 -5.31 -13.78
N THR A 3 8.27 -5.95 -12.66
CA THR A 3 7.75 -5.29 -11.46
C THR A 3 8.86 -5.12 -10.42
N LEU A 4 8.89 -3.97 -9.77
CA LEU A 4 9.69 -3.67 -8.59
C LEU A 4 8.75 -3.44 -7.40
N VAL A 5 9.00 -4.11 -6.28
CA VAL A 5 8.23 -3.92 -5.04
C VAL A 5 9.01 -3.04 -4.10
N ILE A 6 8.41 -1.93 -3.67
CA ILE A 6 9.00 -1.00 -2.69
C ILE A 6 8.08 -0.87 -1.48
N ILE A 7 8.67 -0.97 -0.30
CA ILE A 7 8.00 -0.86 0.99
C ILE A 7 8.54 0.39 1.69
N PRO A 8 7.82 1.54 1.66
CA PRO A 8 8.26 2.74 2.37
C PRO A 8 8.13 2.54 3.88
N SER A 9 9.15 2.99 4.64
CA SER A 9 9.17 2.82 6.10
C SER A 9 9.89 3.98 6.80
N ARG A 10 9.45 4.31 8.03
CA ARG A 10 10.07 5.31 8.90
C ARG A 10 9.75 5.05 10.36
N LEU A 11 10.65 5.43 11.28
CA LEU A 11 10.44 5.31 12.73
C LEU A 11 9.50 6.38 13.29
N SER A 12 9.40 7.53 12.61
CA SER A 12 8.68 8.73 13.05
C SER A 12 7.14 8.63 12.98
N ALA A 13 6.57 7.43 13.25
CA ALA A 13 5.13 7.22 13.32
C ALA A 13 4.54 7.87 14.59
N THR A 14 3.60 8.81 14.43
CA THR A 14 3.06 9.61 15.54
C THR A 14 2.25 8.78 16.55
N ARG A 15 1.42 7.83 16.08
CA ARG A 15 0.54 7.00 16.92
C ARG A 15 1.24 5.83 17.58
N LEU A 16 2.27 5.28 16.94
CA LEU A 16 3.04 4.15 17.44
C LEU A 16 4.51 4.32 17.02
N PRO A 17 5.30 5.11 17.77
CA PRO A 17 6.72 5.33 17.48
C PRO A 17 7.52 4.03 17.41
N GLY A 18 8.45 3.93 16.45
CA GLY A 18 9.27 2.72 16.27
C GLY A 18 8.52 1.52 15.71
N LYS A 19 7.26 1.72 15.25
CA LYS A 19 6.36 0.68 14.72
C LYS A 19 7.04 -0.34 13.80
N PRO A 20 7.86 0.02 12.80
CA PRO A 20 8.48 -0.94 11.89
C PRO A 20 9.38 -1.97 12.58
N LEU A 21 9.99 -1.63 13.71
CA LEU A 21 10.92 -2.48 14.44
C LEU A 21 10.25 -3.29 15.56
N LEU A 22 8.95 -3.13 15.81
CA LEU A 22 8.22 -3.94 16.79
C LEU A 22 8.25 -5.42 16.39
N LYS A 23 8.55 -6.28 17.36
CA LYS A 23 8.78 -7.72 17.12
C LYS A 23 7.51 -8.55 17.24
N ILE A 24 7.29 -9.41 16.27
CA ILE A 24 6.28 -10.48 16.25
C ILE A 24 7.02 -11.77 15.95
N ASN A 25 6.89 -12.79 16.79
CA ASN A 25 7.65 -14.06 16.64
C ASN A 25 9.15 -13.85 16.40
N GLY A 26 9.77 -12.91 17.13
CA GLY A 26 11.20 -12.62 17.02
C GLY A 26 11.64 -11.81 15.80
N LEU A 27 10.76 -11.59 14.80
CA LEU A 27 11.03 -10.82 13.61
C LEU A 27 10.34 -9.45 13.66
N SER A 28 10.97 -8.39 13.14
CA SER A 28 10.38 -7.06 13.08
C SER A 28 9.18 -7.02 12.13
N MET A 29 8.25 -6.11 12.39
CA MET A 29 7.06 -5.93 11.54
C MET A 29 7.44 -5.66 10.08
N ILE A 30 8.41 -4.78 9.85
CA ILE A 30 8.88 -4.47 8.49
C ILE A 30 9.49 -5.70 7.80
N SER A 31 10.22 -6.54 8.53
CA SER A 31 10.80 -7.76 8.00
C SER A 31 9.74 -8.83 7.71
N HIS A 32 8.61 -8.86 8.45
CA HIS A 32 7.46 -9.70 8.10
C HIS A 32 6.83 -9.25 6.77
N VAL A 33 6.62 -7.94 6.59
CA VAL A 33 6.08 -7.38 5.34
C VAL A 33 7.02 -7.67 4.16
N PHE A 34 8.34 -7.47 4.37
CA PHE A 34 9.34 -7.79 3.36
C PHE A 34 9.27 -9.26 2.91
N LYS A 35 9.23 -10.20 3.85
CA LYS A 35 9.11 -11.64 3.53
C LYS A 35 7.82 -11.95 2.75
N LYS A 36 6.68 -11.38 3.17
CA LYS A 36 5.41 -11.54 2.43
C LYS A 36 5.50 -11.02 1.00
N ALA A 37 6.14 -9.86 0.82
CA ALA A 37 6.37 -9.30 -0.51
C ALA A 37 7.28 -10.20 -1.36
N GLN A 38 8.33 -10.76 -0.75
CA GLN A 38 9.25 -11.70 -1.40
C GLN A 38 8.54 -13.01 -1.78
N ASP A 39 7.71 -13.56 -0.89
CA ASP A 39 6.92 -14.77 -1.12
C ASP A 39 5.88 -14.59 -2.25
N ALA A 40 5.43 -13.35 -2.51
CA ALA A 40 4.55 -13.06 -3.64
C ALA A 40 5.24 -13.30 -5.01
N ASN A 41 6.56 -13.29 -5.04
CA ASN A 41 7.39 -13.65 -6.21
C ASN A 41 6.98 -12.93 -7.51
N ILE A 42 6.68 -11.63 -7.41
CA ILE A 42 6.28 -10.79 -8.56
C ILE A 42 7.41 -9.91 -9.09
N GLY A 43 8.52 -9.82 -8.37
CA GLY A 43 9.69 -9.00 -8.71
C GLY A 43 10.64 -8.83 -7.54
N GLU A 44 11.68 -8.04 -7.73
CA GLU A 44 12.63 -7.68 -6.67
C GLU A 44 11.94 -6.80 -5.61
N VAL A 45 12.33 -6.97 -4.33
CA VAL A 45 11.70 -6.29 -3.19
C VAL A 45 12.75 -5.46 -2.45
N PHE A 46 12.43 -4.19 -2.17
CA PHE A 46 13.28 -3.31 -1.37
C PHE A 46 12.45 -2.56 -0.32
N VAL A 47 13.03 -2.37 0.86
CA VAL A 47 12.51 -1.43 1.85
C VAL A 47 13.17 -0.08 1.62
N ALA A 48 12.37 0.97 1.42
CA ALA A 48 12.82 2.36 1.35
C ALA A 48 12.65 3.04 2.71
N ALA A 49 13.75 3.23 3.45
CA ALA A 49 13.73 3.70 4.82
C ALA A 49 14.46 5.03 5.01
N GLU A 50 13.96 5.90 5.90
CA GLU A 50 14.68 7.11 6.31
C GLU A 50 15.68 6.86 7.46
N ASP A 51 15.52 5.76 8.18
CA ASP A 51 16.26 5.46 9.40
C ASP A 51 17.21 4.28 9.18
N GLN A 52 18.47 4.44 9.56
CA GLN A 52 19.50 3.41 9.38
C GLN A 52 19.16 2.13 10.16
N GLU A 53 18.50 2.25 11.31
CA GLU A 53 18.09 1.11 12.15
C GLU A 53 17.10 0.18 11.41
N ILE A 54 16.22 0.74 10.54
CA ILE A 54 15.32 -0.05 9.71
C ILE A 54 16.13 -0.80 8.63
N VAL A 55 17.07 -0.11 7.97
CA VAL A 55 17.95 -0.71 6.96
C VAL A 55 18.73 -1.87 7.55
N ASP A 56 19.33 -1.67 8.73
CA ASP A 56 20.15 -2.68 9.41
C ASP A 56 19.31 -3.89 9.84
N ASP A 57 18.08 -3.67 10.38
CA ASP A 57 17.19 -4.76 10.77
C ASP A 57 16.74 -5.58 9.54
N VAL A 58 16.37 -4.92 8.44
CA VAL A 58 15.95 -5.60 7.20
C VAL A 58 17.09 -6.44 6.63
N LYS A 59 18.30 -5.87 6.51
CA LYS A 59 19.49 -6.58 5.99
C LYS A 59 19.90 -7.75 6.89
N LYS A 60 19.89 -7.55 8.21
CA LYS A 60 20.15 -8.62 9.19
C LYS A 60 19.20 -9.81 9.04
N ASN A 61 17.95 -9.55 8.61
CA ASN A 61 16.94 -10.59 8.41
C ASN A 61 16.87 -11.11 6.95
N GLY A 62 17.91 -10.83 6.14
CA GLY A 62 18.06 -11.35 4.77
C GLY A 62 17.28 -10.59 3.71
N GLY A 63 16.84 -9.35 4.03
CA GLY A 63 16.15 -8.48 3.09
C GLY A 63 17.07 -7.42 2.47
N GLU A 64 16.54 -6.74 1.44
CA GLU A 64 17.19 -5.60 0.78
C GLU A 64 16.55 -4.29 1.23
N ALA A 65 17.36 -3.29 1.54
CA ALA A 65 16.89 -1.98 1.97
C ALA A 65 17.79 -0.85 1.47
N ILE A 66 17.17 0.30 1.21
CA ILE A 66 17.80 1.52 0.70
C ILE A 66 17.51 2.63 1.69
N ILE A 67 18.55 3.39 2.06
CA ILE A 67 18.38 4.62 2.83
C ILE A 67 17.86 5.72 1.90
N THR A 68 16.88 6.49 2.36
CA THR A 68 16.27 7.61 1.64
C THR A 68 16.26 8.84 2.51
N GLY A 69 16.09 10.00 1.92
CA GLY A 69 15.99 11.27 2.66
C GLY A 69 14.81 11.30 3.65
N ASN A 70 14.88 12.23 4.58
CA ASN A 70 13.86 12.42 5.64
C ASN A 70 12.82 13.53 5.31
N ASN A 71 12.94 14.18 4.15
CA ASN A 71 12.09 15.33 3.80
C ASN A 71 10.85 14.95 2.96
N HIS A 72 10.55 13.67 2.84
CA HIS A 72 9.40 13.21 2.06
C HIS A 72 8.08 13.50 2.76
N GLN A 73 7.15 14.12 2.01
CA GLN A 73 5.80 14.38 2.51
C GLN A 73 4.92 13.12 2.50
N THR A 74 5.22 12.19 1.58
CA THR A 74 4.42 10.96 1.39
C THR A 74 5.31 9.74 1.20
N GLY A 75 4.71 8.55 1.39
CA GLY A 75 5.38 7.28 1.09
C GLY A 75 5.72 7.15 -0.40
N THR A 76 4.90 7.71 -1.28
CA THR A 76 5.11 7.65 -2.74
C THR A 76 6.33 8.46 -3.18
N ASP A 77 6.57 9.62 -2.55
CA ASP A 77 7.78 10.42 -2.81
C ASP A 77 9.05 9.64 -2.42
N ARG A 78 9.02 8.93 -1.28
CA ARG A 78 10.10 8.06 -0.81
C ARG A 78 10.38 6.90 -1.76
N ILE A 79 9.32 6.25 -2.26
CA ILE A 79 9.42 5.19 -3.25
C ILE A 79 10.13 5.68 -4.51
N PHE A 80 9.76 6.87 -4.97
CA PHE A 80 10.36 7.43 -6.18
C PHE A 80 11.85 7.77 -6.00
N GLU A 81 12.27 8.27 -4.84
CA GLU A 81 13.69 8.44 -4.52
C GLU A 81 14.43 7.09 -4.54
N ALA A 82 13.89 6.06 -3.85
CA ALA A 82 14.51 4.74 -3.84
C ALA A 82 14.70 4.16 -5.25
N ILE A 83 13.75 4.37 -6.16
CA ILE A 83 13.87 3.93 -7.57
C ILE A 83 15.02 4.65 -8.27
N LYS A 84 15.20 5.95 -8.02
CA LYS A 84 16.32 6.72 -8.58
C LYS A 84 17.66 6.22 -8.06
N GLU A 85 17.77 5.95 -6.76
CA GLU A 85 18.99 5.41 -6.14
C GLU A 85 19.35 4.03 -6.67
N LEU A 86 18.35 3.19 -6.99
CA LEU A 86 18.55 1.90 -7.64
C LEU A 86 19.05 2.02 -9.08
N ASN A 87 18.91 3.19 -9.70
CA ASN A 87 19.33 3.47 -11.08
C ASN A 87 18.85 2.40 -12.10
N ARG A 88 17.59 1.95 -11.94
CA ARG A 88 16.99 0.91 -12.78
C ARG A 88 16.18 1.52 -13.90
N THR A 89 16.46 1.11 -15.13
CA THR A 89 15.78 1.56 -16.35
C THR A 89 14.87 0.50 -16.96
N ASP A 90 14.93 -0.71 -16.44
CA ASP A 90 14.22 -1.90 -16.93
C ASP A 90 12.89 -2.16 -16.20
N ILE A 91 12.50 -1.29 -15.27
CA ILE A 91 11.28 -1.42 -14.49
C ILE A 91 10.11 -0.76 -15.22
N GLU A 92 9.01 -1.50 -15.35
CA GLU A 92 7.76 -1.02 -15.97
C GLU A 92 6.66 -0.79 -14.94
N LEU A 93 6.61 -1.63 -13.87
CA LEU A 93 5.64 -1.53 -12.80
C LEU A 93 6.31 -1.36 -11.43
N VAL A 94 5.72 -0.52 -10.58
CA VAL A 94 6.17 -0.29 -9.19
C VAL A 94 5.03 -0.61 -8.24
N MET A 95 5.19 -1.66 -7.45
CA MET A 95 4.26 -2.06 -6.40
C MET A 95 4.65 -1.37 -5.09
N ASN A 96 3.73 -0.58 -4.55
CA ASN A 96 3.84 0.06 -3.22
C ASN A 96 3.08 -0.79 -2.20
N LEU A 97 3.79 -1.41 -1.26
CA LEU A 97 3.20 -2.13 -0.12
C LEU A 97 3.41 -1.33 1.16
N GLN A 98 2.42 -1.36 2.05
CA GLN A 98 2.51 -0.66 3.32
C GLN A 98 3.35 -1.44 4.33
N GLY A 99 4.37 -0.79 4.92
CA GLY A 99 5.30 -1.41 5.88
C GLY A 99 4.69 -1.80 7.24
N ASP A 100 3.41 -1.54 7.43
CA ASP A 100 2.65 -1.79 8.66
C ASP A 100 1.52 -2.82 8.50
N GLU A 101 1.50 -3.56 7.39
CA GLU A 101 0.51 -4.60 7.12
C GLU A 101 1.13 -6.02 7.09
N PRO A 102 1.57 -6.59 8.23
CA PRO A 102 2.27 -7.88 8.27
C PRO A 102 1.37 -9.08 7.91
N LEU A 103 0.05 -8.89 7.86
CA LEU A 103 -0.94 -9.90 7.45
C LEU A 103 -1.34 -9.79 5.97
N LEU A 104 -0.56 -9.08 5.14
CA LEU A 104 -0.77 -9.02 3.69
C LEU A 104 -1.02 -10.40 3.09
N ASN A 105 -2.03 -10.49 2.22
CA ASN A 105 -2.32 -11.72 1.48
C ASN A 105 -1.48 -11.75 0.20
N ILE A 106 -0.68 -12.79 0.04
CA ILE A 106 0.20 -13.00 -1.12
C ILE A 106 -0.59 -13.04 -2.43
N GLU A 107 -1.75 -13.73 -2.43
CA GLU A 107 -2.58 -13.86 -3.62
C GLU A 107 -3.19 -12.51 -4.06
N ASP A 108 -3.45 -11.60 -3.11
CA ASP A 108 -3.95 -10.26 -3.43
C ASP A 108 -2.87 -9.40 -4.10
N ILE A 109 -1.61 -9.51 -3.64
CA ILE A 109 -0.45 -8.87 -4.28
C ILE A 109 -0.26 -9.40 -5.71
N GLN A 110 -0.30 -10.72 -5.87
CA GLN A 110 -0.18 -11.40 -7.17
C GLN A 110 -1.31 -11.01 -8.11
N ASN A 111 -2.55 -10.96 -7.60
CA ASN A 111 -3.73 -10.57 -8.38
C ASN A 111 -3.59 -9.14 -8.92
N LEU A 112 -3.24 -8.17 -8.05
CA LEU A 112 -3.05 -6.79 -8.49
C LEU A 112 -1.97 -6.68 -9.57
N ASN A 113 -0.83 -7.34 -9.38
CA ASN A 113 0.25 -7.36 -10.37
C ASN A 113 -0.21 -7.96 -11.71
N LYS A 114 -0.93 -9.08 -11.69
CA LYS A 114 -1.49 -9.73 -12.88
C LYS A 114 -2.48 -8.82 -13.62
N GLN A 115 -3.36 -8.13 -12.89
CA GLN A 115 -4.33 -7.21 -13.48
C GLN A 115 -3.63 -6.02 -14.15
N MET A 116 -2.59 -5.47 -13.52
CA MET A 116 -1.79 -4.39 -14.11
C MET A 116 -1.08 -4.81 -15.39
N ILE A 117 -0.47 -6.00 -15.40
CA ILE A 117 0.20 -6.55 -16.61
C ILE A 117 -0.80 -6.75 -17.74
N ASN A 118 -1.97 -7.32 -17.44
CA ASN A 118 -2.95 -7.69 -18.47
C ASN A 118 -3.70 -6.47 -19.04
N SER A 119 -3.97 -5.46 -18.22
CA SER A 119 -4.76 -4.29 -18.64
C SER A 119 -3.94 -3.16 -19.21
N GLY A 120 -2.64 -3.08 -18.85
CA GLY A 120 -1.79 -1.94 -19.22
C GLY A 120 -2.28 -0.61 -18.63
N CYS A 121 -3.04 -0.63 -17.52
CA CYS A 121 -3.58 0.59 -16.92
C CYS A 121 -2.50 1.38 -16.16
N ASP A 122 -2.78 2.66 -15.92
CA ASP A 122 -1.84 3.61 -15.35
C ASP A 122 -1.52 3.34 -13.88
N LEU A 123 -2.56 3.03 -13.09
CA LEU A 123 -2.51 2.88 -11.63
C LEU A 123 -3.58 1.89 -11.16
N GLY A 124 -3.17 0.91 -10.39
CA GLY A 124 -4.03 -0.06 -9.77
C GLY A 124 -3.99 -0.03 -8.25
N THR A 125 -5.09 -0.42 -7.61
CA THR A 125 -5.19 -0.61 -6.17
C THR A 125 -6.09 -1.79 -5.82
N LEU A 126 -6.20 -2.11 -4.55
CA LEU A 126 -7.01 -3.21 -4.02
C LEU A 126 -8.18 -2.68 -3.18
N ALA A 127 -9.27 -3.44 -3.18
CA ALA A 127 -10.37 -3.22 -2.25
C ALA A 127 -11.04 -4.53 -1.87
N SER A 128 -11.53 -4.63 -0.65
CA SER A 128 -12.30 -5.76 -0.13
C SER A 128 -13.77 -5.40 0.07
N LYS A 129 -14.62 -6.41 0.18
CA LYS A 129 -16.04 -6.20 0.56
C LYS A 129 -16.13 -5.62 1.97
N ILE A 130 -17.15 -4.83 2.19
CA ILE A 130 -17.49 -4.30 3.51
C ILE A 130 -18.54 -5.21 4.12
N ASP A 131 -18.14 -6.04 5.06
CA ASP A 131 -19.01 -7.01 5.72
C ASP A 131 -19.83 -6.38 6.86
N GLN A 132 -19.31 -5.33 7.50
CA GLN A 132 -19.94 -4.66 8.62
C GLN A 132 -20.34 -3.23 8.26
N LYS A 133 -21.62 -2.89 8.46
CA LYS A 133 -22.15 -1.54 8.14
C LYS A 133 -21.47 -0.42 8.95
N GLU A 134 -20.95 -0.73 10.11
CA GLU A 134 -20.18 0.16 10.97
C GLU A 134 -18.92 0.68 10.30
N ALA A 135 -18.28 -0.15 9.45
CA ALA A 135 -17.11 0.24 8.67
C ALA A 135 -17.40 1.42 7.74
N LEU A 136 -18.65 1.60 7.26
CA LEU A 136 -19.02 2.74 6.42
C LEU A 136 -18.89 4.09 7.17
N LYS A 137 -19.15 4.10 8.47
CA LYS A 137 -19.08 5.30 9.33
C LYS A 137 -17.70 5.51 9.94
N ASN A 138 -16.87 4.46 10.01
CA ASN A 138 -15.52 4.55 10.57
C ASN A 138 -14.61 5.35 9.62
N GLN A 139 -14.03 6.46 10.08
CA GLN A 139 -13.16 7.34 9.29
C GLN A 139 -11.77 6.75 9.02
N ASP A 140 -11.31 5.79 9.83
CA ASP A 140 -10.03 5.12 9.64
C ASP A 140 -10.09 4.07 8.53
N VAL A 141 -11.27 3.53 8.26
CA VAL A 141 -11.54 2.65 7.12
C VAL A 141 -11.82 3.51 5.89
N VAL A 142 -10.89 3.61 4.96
CA VAL A 142 -11.08 4.31 3.68
C VAL A 142 -11.99 3.49 2.77
N LYS A 143 -12.92 4.15 2.07
CA LYS A 143 -13.81 3.52 1.08
C LYS A 143 -13.43 3.95 -0.30
N VAL A 144 -13.59 3.03 -1.26
CA VAL A 144 -13.55 3.32 -2.69
C VAL A 144 -14.91 3.04 -3.32
N ILE A 145 -15.33 3.91 -4.23
CA ILE A 145 -16.52 3.72 -5.05
C ILE A 145 -16.04 3.40 -6.46
N THR A 146 -16.54 2.33 -7.06
CA THR A 146 -16.19 1.91 -8.41
C THR A 146 -17.34 2.11 -9.40
N ASN A 147 -17.01 2.26 -10.68
CA ASN A 147 -18.01 2.44 -11.75
C ASN A 147 -18.80 1.17 -12.05
N LYS A 148 -18.24 -0.02 -11.71
CA LYS A 148 -18.89 -1.34 -11.84
C LYS A 148 -18.63 -2.13 -10.56
N SER A 149 -19.46 -3.15 -10.30
CA SER A 149 -19.26 -4.08 -9.20
C SER A 149 -17.96 -4.87 -9.39
N LEU A 150 -17.20 -5.05 -8.31
CA LEU A 150 -16.00 -5.91 -8.28
C LEU A 150 -16.34 -7.41 -8.42
N ASP A 151 -17.60 -7.80 -8.22
CA ASP A 151 -18.07 -9.17 -8.48
C ASP A 151 -18.33 -9.44 -9.97
N LEU A 152 -18.55 -8.38 -10.75
CA LEU A 152 -18.92 -8.46 -12.17
C LEU A 152 -17.81 -7.96 -13.13
N SER A 153 -16.81 -7.31 -12.61
CA SER A 153 -15.70 -6.75 -13.37
C SER A 153 -14.41 -6.90 -12.58
N GLU A 154 -13.42 -7.52 -13.18
CA GLU A 154 -12.16 -7.85 -12.51
C GLU A 154 -11.33 -6.61 -12.13
N PHE A 155 -11.43 -5.51 -12.90
CA PHE A 155 -10.59 -4.34 -12.69
C PHE A 155 -11.28 -3.02 -13.09
N PRO A 156 -12.46 -2.68 -12.47
CA PRO A 156 -13.20 -1.47 -12.78
C PRO A 156 -12.49 -0.20 -12.28
N LEU A 157 -12.91 0.96 -12.81
CA LEU A 157 -12.39 2.27 -12.43
C LEU A 157 -12.91 2.72 -11.05
N ALA A 158 -12.03 3.28 -10.23
CA ALA A 158 -12.40 4.06 -9.08
C ALA A 158 -13.02 5.39 -9.51
N LEU A 159 -14.18 5.72 -8.94
CA LEU A 159 -14.85 7.00 -9.13
C LEU A 159 -14.51 7.99 -8.03
N ASN A 160 -14.32 7.52 -6.81
CA ASN A 160 -13.99 8.37 -5.66
C ASN A 160 -13.46 7.55 -4.48
N PHE A 161 -12.79 8.24 -3.54
CA PHE A 161 -12.37 7.70 -2.25
C PHE A 161 -12.93 8.55 -1.12
N LEU A 162 -13.43 7.89 -0.05
CA LEU A 162 -14.12 8.53 1.05
C LEU A 162 -13.62 7.99 2.39
N ARG A 163 -13.53 8.86 3.41
CA ARG A 163 -13.31 8.39 4.79
C ARG A 163 -14.60 7.99 5.50
N LYS A 164 -15.75 8.55 5.10
CA LYS A 164 -17.05 8.28 5.72
C LYS A 164 -18.15 8.27 4.66
N SER A 165 -19.09 7.34 4.77
CA SER A 165 -20.31 7.33 3.97
C SER A 165 -21.51 7.12 4.88
N GLU A 166 -22.50 8.01 4.74
CA GLU A 166 -23.79 7.91 5.42
C GLU A 166 -24.88 7.39 4.47
N LYS A 167 -24.59 7.36 3.18
CA LYS A 167 -25.54 6.95 2.13
C LYS A 167 -25.30 5.50 1.74
N ASN A 168 -26.37 4.83 1.35
CA ASN A 168 -26.30 3.52 0.73
C ASN A 168 -25.83 3.70 -0.74
N ILE A 169 -24.51 3.66 -0.96
CA ILE A 169 -23.88 3.84 -2.27
C ILE A 169 -23.62 2.46 -2.86
N LYS A 170 -24.03 2.27 -4.13
CA LYS A 170 -23.70 1.06 -4.88
C LYS A 170 -22.19 1.01 -5.16
N ASN A 171 -21.63 -0.20 -5.23
CA ASN A 171 -20.23 -0.46 -5.57
C ASN A 171 -19.24 0.28 -4.63
N ILE A 172 -19.55 0.32 -3.35
CA ILE A 172 -18.66 0.85 -2.31
C ILE A 172 -17.93 -0.31 -1.62
N TYR A 173 -16.61 -0.17 -1.44
CA TYR A 173 -15.72 -1.21 -0.92
C TYR A 173 -14.75 -0.61 0.09
N HIS A 174 -14.16 -1.44 0.97
CA HIS A 174 -13.05 -1.07 1.83
C HIS A 174 -11.78 -1.00 0.98
N HIS A 175 -11.21 0.17 0.84
CA HIS A 175 -9.97 0.39 0.11
C HIS A 175 -8.75 -0.09 0.92
N LEU A 176 -7.88 -0.86 0.29
CA LEU A 176 -6.59 -1.29 0.85
C LEU A 176 -5.47 -0.43 0.26
N GLY A 177 -4.59 0.08 1.12
CA GLY A 177 -3.54 1.06 0.77
C GLY A 177 -2.40 0.53 -0.11
N ILE A 178 -2.62 -0.56 -0.85
CA ILE A 178 -1.66 -1.16 -1.77
C ILE A 178 -1.87 -0.58 -3.16
N TYR A 179 -0.79 -0.15 -3.81
CA TYR A 179 -0.85 0.42 -5.15
C TYR A 179 0.17 -0.20 -6.08
N CYS A 180 -0.18 -0.29 -7.35
CA CYS A 180 0.75 -0.64 -8.41
C CYS A 180 0.68 0.44 -9.50
N TYR A 181 1.80 1.11 -9.73
CA TYR A 181 1.95 2.18 -10.71
C TYR A 181 2.66 1.67 -11.96
N HIS A 182 2.21 2.08 -13.13
CA HIS A 182 3.12 2.14 -14.27
C HIS A 182 4.21 3.18 -13.98
N ILE A 183 5.47 2.91 -14.33
CA ILE A 183 6.60 3.77 -13.94
C ILE A 183 6.44 5.22 -14.41
N GLU A 184 5.92 5.43 -15.64
CA GLU A 184 5.70 6.79 -16.15
C GLU A 184 4.57 7.51 -15.41
N THR A 185 3.55 6.78 -14.98
CA THR A 185 2.49 7.33 -14.13
C THR A 185 3.02 7.72 -12.75
N LEU A 186 3.90 6.92 -12.15
CA LEU A 186 4.56 7.27 -10.90
C LEU A 186 5.39 8.54 -11.02
N LYS A 187 6.21 8.68 -12.10
CA LYS A 187 6.98 9.89 -12.40
C LYS A 187 6.08 11.12 -12.51
N LYS A 188 4.97 10.99 -13.24
CA LYS A 188 3.96 12.04 -13.39
C LYS A 188 3.34 12.38 -12.03
N PHE A 189 2.91 11.38 -11.27
CA PHE A 189 2.21 11.55 -9.99
C PHE A 189 3.05 12.33 -8.98
N VAL A 190 4.32 11.99 -8.79
CA VAL A 190 5.21 12.69 -7.84
C VAL A 190 5.57 14.11 -8.29
N SER A 191 5.45 14.42 -9.58
CA SER A 191 5.64 15.80 -10.08
C SER A 191 4.42 16.71 -9.84
N LEU A 192 3.25 16.15 -9.52
CA LEU A 192 2.03 16.90 -9.29
C LEU A 192 2.04 17.56 -7.91
N LYS A 193 1.55 18.78 -7.86
CA LYS A 193 1.28 19.46 -6.57
C LYS A 193 0.12 18.75 -5.87
N ARG A 194 0.18 18.70 -4.54
CA ARG A 194 -0.91 18.21 -3.71
C ARG A 194 -2.17 19.04 -3.94
N THR A 195 -3.29 18.35 -4.17
CA THR A 195 -4.57 19.01 -4.43
C THR A 195 -5.28 19.38 -3.13
N SER A 196 -6.18 20.37 -3.20
CA SER A 196 -7.00 20.77 -2.05
C SER A 196 -7.86 19.60 -1.54
N ASN A 197 -8.33 18.74 -2.44
CA ASN A 197 -9.14 17.58 -2.12
C ASN A 197 -8.30 16.52 -1.36
N GLU A 198 -7.08 16.21 -1.85
CA GLU A 198 -6.11 15.37 -1.15
C GLU A 198 -5.83 15.85 0.27
N ILE A 199 -5.50 17.14 0.41
CA ILE A 199 -5.14 17.76 1.70
C ILE A 199 -6.31 17.71 2.68
N LYS A 200 -7.50 18.11 2.23
CA LYS A 200 -8.73 18.16 3.04
C LYS A 200 -9.11 16.79 3.58
N ASN A 201 -9.04 15.75 2.72
CA ASN A 201 -9.45 14.40 3.08
C ASN A 201 -8.30 13.55 3.65
N ARG A 202 -7.05 14.01 3.54
CA ARG A 202 -5.83 13.24 3.88
C ARG A 202 -5.80 11.89 3.16
N LEU A 203 -6.07 11.93 1.85
CA LEU A 203 -6.11 10.77 0.95
C LEU A 203 -5.28 11.09 -0.29
N GLU A 204 -4.05 10.55 -0.34
CA GLU A 204 -3.07 10.84 -1.39
C GLU A 204 -3.57 10.49 -2.79
N GLN A 205 -4.32 9.39 -2.91
CA GLN A 205 -4.85 8.91 -4.19
C GLN A 205 -5.87 9.86 -4.84
N LEU A 206 -6.45 10.79 -4.10
CA LEU A 206 -7.30 11.84 -4.68
C LEU A 206 -6.51 12.77 -5.60
N ARG A 207 -5.20 12.94 -5.39
CA ARG A 207 -4.31 13.67 -6.32
C ARG A 207 -4.37 13.06 -7.72
N ALA A 208 -4.40 11.73 -7.83
CA ALA A 208 -4.51 11.05 -9.12
C ALA A 208 -5.84 11.37 -9.80
N LEU A 209 -6.96 11.20 -9.11
CA LEU A 209 -8.30 11.48 -9.66
C LEU A 209 -8.46 12.94 -10.08
N ASP A 210 -8.02 13.87 -9.24
CA ASP A 210 -8.08 15.32 -9.49
C ASP A 210 -7.24 15.74 -10.72
N ASN A 211 -6.26 14.93 -11.13
CA ASN A 211 -5.40 15.16 -12.29
C ASN A 211 -5.68 14.19 -13.46
N ASN A 212 -6.88 13.58 -13.49
CA ASN A 212 -7.31 12.67 -14.55
C ASN A 212 -6.38 11.46 -14.77
N ILE A 213 -5.77 10.96 -13.69
CA ILE A 213 -5.07 9.67 -13.69
C ILE A 213 -6.09 8.62 -13.24
N ASN A 214 -6.36 7.67 -14.13
CA ASN A 214 -7.29 6.59 -13.84
C ASN A 214 -6.71 5.63 -12.80
N ILE A 215 -7.55 5.25 -11.82
CA ILE A 215 -7.21 4.23 -10.84
C ILE A 215 -8.14 3.04 -11.04
N ASN A 216 -7.60 1.87 -11.32
CA ASN A 216 -8.35 0.64 -11.41
C ASN A 216 -8.31 -0.12 -10.08
N VAL A 217 -9.37 -0.84 -9.75
CA VAL A 217 -9.54 -1.50 -8.45
C VAL A 217 -9.72 -2.99 -8.65
N ALA A 218 -8.84 -3.82 -8.07
CA ALA A 218 -9.00 -5.26 -8.02
C ALA A 218 -9.64 -5.69 -6.68
N LEU A 219 -10.43 -6.76 -6.72
CA LEU A 219 -11.02 -7.34 -5.52
C LEU A 219 -9.96 -8.13 -4.74
N ALA A 220 -9.78 -7.77 -3.48
CA ALA A 220 -8.97 -8.51 -2.53
C ALA A 220 -9.79 -9.63 -1.86
N LYS A 221 -9.15 -10.76 -1.56
CA LYS A 221 -9.75 -11.89 -0.84
C LYS A 221 -9.95 -11.62 0.64
N SER A 222 -9.13 -10.74 1.22
CA SER A 222 -9.17 -10.40 2.64
C SER A 222 -9.02 -8.89 2.86
N SER A 223 -9.63 -8.39 3.93
CA SER A 223 -9.30 -7.06 4.45
C SER A 223 -8.03 -7.19 5.28
N SER A 224 -6.91 -6.63 4.81
CA SER A 224 -5.74 -6.47 5.67
C SER A 224 -6.03 -5.40 6.73
N ILE A 225 -5.53 -5.63 7.93
CA ILE A 225 -5.59 -4.66 9.03
C ILE A 225 -4.18 -4.12 9.21
N GLY A 226 -4.00 -2.83 8.96
CA GLY A 226 -2.77 -2.14 9.27
C GLY A 226 -2.58 -1.97 10.77
N VAL A 227 -1.34 -2.00 11.24
CA VAL A 227 -1.00 -1.68 12.63
C VAL A 227 -0.80 -0.18 12.76
N ASP A 228 -1.74 0.51 13.37
CA ASP A 228 -1.66 1.95 13.58
C ASP A 228 -1.56 2.34 15.06
N THR A 229 -2.09 1.50 15.94
CA THR A 229 -2.13 1.70 17.39
C THR A 229 -1.45 0.53 18.12
N LYS A 230 -1.25 0.70 19.43
CA LYS A 230 -0.74 -0.39 20.28
C LYS A 230 -1.74 -1.55 20.36
N GLU A 231 -3.02 -1.24 20.35
CA GLU A 231 -4.11 -2.22 20.34
C GLU A 231 -4.09 -3.07 19.07
N ASP A 232 -3.91 -2.44 17.89
CA ASP A 232 -3.76 -3.15 16.62
C ASP A 232 -2.54 -4.08 16.66
N TYR A 233 -1.41 -3.57 17.16
CA TYR A 233 -0.20 -4.38 17.30
C TYR A 233 -0.42 -5.63 18.16
N VAL A 234 -1.07 -5.48 19.32
CA VAL A 234 -1.37 -6.60 20.23
C VAL A 234 -2.31 -7.61 19.56
N ALA A 235 -3.33 -7.13 18.86
CA ALA A 235 -4.28 -7.99 18.15
C ALA A 235 -3.61 -8.79 17.03
N ILE A 236 -2.82 -8.12 16.18
CA ILE A 236 -2.10 -8.75 15.07
C ILE A 236 -1.02 -9.71 15.57
N LYS A 237 -0.29 -9.31 16.62
CA LYS A 237 0.70 -10.19 17.26
C LYS A 237 0.07 -11.50 17.72
N LYS A 238 -1.08 -11.46 18.41
CA LYS A 238 -1.81 -12.67 18.79
C LYS A 238 -2.18 -13.54 17.59
N ILE A 239 -2.73 -12.95 16.52
CA ILE A 239 -3.12 -13.71 15.32
C ILE A 239 -1.92 -14.41 14.71
N MET A 240 -0.76 -13.77 14.63
CA MET A 240 0.45 -14.32 14.02
C MET A 240 1.12 -15.36 14.91
N GLU A 241 1.12 -15.18 16.24
CA GLU A 241 1.70 -16.12 17.20
C GLU A 241 0.83 -17.38 17.39
N TYR A 242 -0.50 -17.29 17.18
CA TYR A 242 -1.39 -18.47 17.24
C TYR A 242 -1.37 -19.32 15.96
N LYS A 243 -0.88 -18.79 14.83
CA LYS A 243 -0.80 -19.48 13.53
C LYS A 243 0.58 -20.09 13.26
N SER A 244 1.51 -19.93 14.18
CA SER A 244 2.86 -20.55 14.16
C SER A 244 2.82 -21.81 15.04
#